data_a379f82918e28250614bdcad20d39d93
#
_entry.id   a379f82918e28250614bdcad20d39d93
#
_cell.length_a   1.000
_cell.length_b   1.000
_cell.length_c   1.000
_cell.angle_alpha   90.00
_cell.angle_beta   90.00
_cell.angle_gamma   90.00
#
_symmetry.space_group_name_H-M   'P 1'
#
loop_
_entity.id
_entity.type
_entity.pdbx_description
1 polymer ?
#
loop_
_entity_poly.entity_id
_entity_poly.type
_entity_poly.pdbx_seq_one_letter_code
_entity_poly.pdbx_strand_id
1 'polypeptide(L)'
;GLNDKEFEENLRRFEEVLSTGQSHFFDADDIEEIIDYYLQWLNYDLAKKAIDYGLERFPFSSIIKRRQAQYLSSQHYTYEALQILNEVERIERNNFELYMARGFIYSQMGLGEQAIENFKNAIPLAEHKDEVYVALGVEFLNEDKADDALYYLKKAIRANPKNEVA
;
A
#
# COMPACT_ATOMS: atom_id res chain seq x y z
N GLY A 1 -8.98 -3.88 -22.58
CA GLY A 1 -9.44 -5.25 -22.72
C GLY A 1 -10.76 -5.55 -22.03
N LEU A 2 -11.05 -6.83 -21.81
CA LEU A 2 -12.26 -7.26 -21.08
C LEU A 2 -12.25 -6.74 -19.63
N ASN A 3 -11.08 -6.72 -19.00
CA ASN A 3 -10.89 -6.27 -17.62
C ASN A 3 -11.20 -4.77 -17.45
N ASP A 4 -10.88 -3.95 -18.44
CA ASP A 4 -11.14 -2.50 -18.37
C ASP A 4 -12.64 -2.17 -18.40
N LYS A 5 -13.42 -2.94 -19.19
CA LYS A 5 -14.88 -2.76 -19.27
C LYS A 5 -15.60 -3.20 -18.00
N GLU A 6 -15.11 -4.28 -17.38
CA GLU A 6 -15.66 -4.77 -16.11
C GLU A 6 -15.40 -3.77 -14.99
N PHE A 7 -14.19 -3.22 -14.92
CA PHE A 7 -13.85 -2.17 -13.96
C PHE A 7 -14.71 -0.90 -14.17
N GLU A 8 -14.84 -0.42 -15.42
CA GLU A 8 -15.69 0.75 -15.73
C GLU A 8 -17.14 0.53 -15.29
N GLU A 9 -17.69 -0.67 -15.50
CA GLU A 9 -19.02 -1.02 -15.05
C GLU A 9 -19.13 -1.06 -13.52
N ASN A 10 -18.15 -1.63 -12.83
CA ASN A 10 -18.12 -1.65 -11.36
C ASN A 10 -18.01 -0.24 -10.79
N LEU A 11 -17.20 0.61 -11.38
CA LEU A 11 -17.08 2.01 -10.98
C LEU A 11 -18.41 2.75 -11.14
N ARG A 12 -19.08 2.59 -12.29
CA ARG A 12 -20.39 3.18 -12.54
C ARG A 12 -21.44 2.71 -11.52
N ARG A 13 -21.49 1.41 -11.23
CA ARG A 13 -22.39 0.84 -10.22
C ARG A 13 -22.12 1.38 -8.82
N PHE A 14 -20.85 1.56 -8.47
CA PHE A 14 -20.48 2.14 -7.19
C PHE A 14 -20.94 3.60 -7.06
N GLU A 15 -20.77 4.40 -8.10
CA GLU A 15 -21.28 5.77 -8.15
C GLU A 15 -22.81 5.82 -8.07
N GLU A 16 -23.51 4.86 -8.64
CA GLU A 16 -24.97 4.72 -8.45
C GLU A 16 -25.33 4.41 -6.99
N VAL A 17 -24.59 3.53 -6.31
CA VAL A 17 -24.80 3.26 -4.89
C VAL A 17 -24.69 4.54 -4.08
N LEU A 18 -23.66 5.36 -4.33
CA LEU A 18 -23.44 6.61 -3.61
C LEU A 18 -24.51 7.67 -3.90
N SER A 19 -25.01 7.76 -5.13
CA SER A 19 -25.95 8.80 -5.55
C SER A 19 -27.41 8.45 -5.31
N THR A 20 -27.79 7.18 -5.49
CA THR A 20 -29.19 6.73 -5.43
C THR A 20 -29.50 5.83 -4.24
N GLY A 21 -28.49 5.29 -3.55
CA GLY A 21 -28.65 4.26 -2.55
C GLY A 21 -29.05 2.89 -3.11
N GLN A 22 -29.03 2.74 -4.44
CA GLN A 22 -29.33 1.46 -5.07
C GLN A 22 -28.27 0.43 -4.70
N SER A 23 -28.71 -0.77 -4.27
CA SER A 23 -27.80 -1.85 -3.90
C SER A 23 -27.24 -2.56 -5.11
N HIS A 24 -25.90 -2.74 -5.14
CA HIS A 24 -25.19 -3.58 -6.09
C HIS A 24 -24.28 -4.54 -5.34
N PHE A 25 -24.01 -5.69 -5.95
CA PHE A 25 -23.05 -6.65 -5.41
C PHE A 25 -21.64 -6.31 -5.90
N PHE A 26 -20.68 -6.30 -4.96
CA PHE A 26 -19.24 -6.21 -5.22
C PHE A 26 -18.54 -7.25 -4.34
N ASP A 27 -17.52 -7.89 -4.86
CA ASP A 27 -16.59 -8.61 -4.01
C ASP A 27 -15.49 -7.68 -3.44
N ALA A 28 -14.60 -8.23 -2.62
CA ALA A 28 -13.54 -7.42 -2.00
C ALA A 28 -12.53 -6.88 -3.02
N ASP A 29 -12.24 -7.64 -4.07
CA ASP A 29 -11.32 -7.25 -5.13
C ASP A 29 -11.89 -6.11 -5.97
N ASP A 30 -13.19 -6.15 -6.28
CA ASP A 30 -13.88 -5.05 -6.97
C ASP A 30 -13.76 -3.73 -6.18
N ILE A 31 -13.97 -3.80 -4.87
CA ILE A 31 -13.86 -2.62 -4.00
C ILE A 31 -12.41 -2.14 -3.91
N GLU A 32 -11.42 -3.04 -3.84
CA GLU A 32 -10.01 -2.66 -3.87
C GLU A 32 -9.67 -1.87 -5.14
N GLU A 33 -10.05 -2.35 -6.31
CA GLU A 33 -9.81 -1.66 -7.58
C GLU A 33 -10.44 -0.26 -7.62
N ILE A 34 -11.65 -0.11 -7.08
CA ILE A 34 -12.34 1.17 -6.96
C ILE A 34 -11.59 2.12 -6.00
N ILE A 35 -11.13 1.61 -4.87
CA ILE A 35 -10.32 2.40 -3.92
C ILE A 35 -9.01 2.84 -4.58
N ASP A 36 -8.31 1.92 -5.24
CA ASP A 36 -7.04 2.21 -5.93
C ASP A 36 -7.22 3.29 -7.00
N TYR A 37 -8.30 3.22 -7.77
CA TYR A 37 -8.64 4.26 -8.74
C TYR A 37 -8.78 5.64 -8.10
N TYR A 38 -9.56 5.76 -7.03
CA TYR A 38 -9.74 7.05 -6.37
C TYR A 38 -8.46 7.56 -5.69
N LEU A 39 -7.65 6.67 -5.10
CA LEU A 39 -6.35 7.05 -4.53
C LEU A 39 -5.36 7.52 -5.59
N GLN A 40 -5.31 6.85 -6.75
CA GLN A 40 -4.45 7.22 -7.87
C GLN A 40 -4.77 8.62 -8.40
N TRP A 41 -6.05 8.96 -8.45
CA TRP A 41 -6.52 10.27 -8.90
C TRP A 41 -6.64 11.31 -7.78
N LEU A 42 -6.12 10.99 -6.59
CA LEU A 42 -6.14 11.87 -5.41
C LEU A 42 -7.54 12.31 -4.99
N ASN A 43 -8.56 11.50 -5.34
CA ASN A 43 -9.94 11.75 -4.93
C ASN A 43 -10.19 11.11 -3.57
N TYR A 44 -9.66 11.74 -2.53
CA TYR A 44 -9.69 11.21 -1.17
C TYR A 44 -11.09 11.09 -0.57
N ASP A 45 -12.02 11.96 -0.96
CA ASP A 45 -13.42 11.88 -0.49
C ASP A 45 -14.10 10.60 -0.99
N LEU A 46 -13.96 10.28 -2.26
CA LEU A 46 -14.52 9.06 -2.84
C LEU A 46 -13.73 7.82 -2.40
N ALA A 47 -12.41 7.93 -2.24
CA ALA A 47 -11.60 6.85 -1.68
C ALA A 47 -12.07 6.47 -0.26
N LYS A 48 -12.31 7.46 0.59
CA LYS A 48 -12.84 7.23 1.95
C LYS A 48 -14.21 6.55 1.92
N LYS A 49 -15.11 7.02 1.07
CA LYS A 49 -16.44 6.41 0.91
C LYS A 49 -16.36 4.96 0.45
N ALA A 50 -15.47 4.65 -0.48
CA ALA A 50 -15.25 3.29 -0.95
C ALA A 50 -14.65 2.39 0.14
N ILE A 51 -13.70 2.90 0.92
CA ILE A 51 -13.12 2.20 2.08
C ILE A 51 -14.19 1.89 3.12
N ASP A 52 -14.97 2.88 3.52
CA ASP A 52 -16.03 2.73 4.53
C ASP A 52 -17.10 1.73 4.06
N TYR A 53 -17.50 1.82 2.79
CA TYR A 53 -18.42 0.87 2.16
C TYR A 53 -17.86 -0.56 2.16
N GLY A 54 -16.60 -0.72 1.82
CA GLY A 54 -15.94 -2.02 1.79
C GLY A 54 -15.78 -2.65 3.18
N LEU A 55 -15.37 -1.86 4.18
CA LEU A 55 -15.19 -2.36 5.55
C LEU A 55 -16.51 -2.70 6.25
N GLU A 56 -17.61 -2.06 5.88
CA GLU A 56 -18.93 -2.44 6.38
C GLU A 56 -19.33 -3.85 5.91
N ARG A 57 -18.96 -4.23 4.69
CA ARG A 57 -19.28 -5.54 4.08
C ARG A 57 -18.22 -6.59 4.33
N PHE A 58 -16.97 -6.20 4.35
CA PHE A 58 -15.79 -7.06 4.49
C PHE A 58 -14.92 -6.59 5.66
N PRO A 59 -15.42 -6.65 6.92
CA PRO A 59 -14.74 -6.06 8.08
C PRO A 59 -13.39 -6.69 8.40
N PHE A 60 -13.11 -7.89 7.89
CA PHE A 60 -11.86 -8.62 8.08
C PHE A 60 -10.99 -8.72 6.82
N SER A 61 -11.32 -7.96 5.77
CA SER A 61 -10.51 -7.92 4.57
C SER A 61 -9.17 -7.25 4.83
N SER A 62 -8.08 -8.01 4.74
CA SER A 62 -6.72 -7.48 4.84
C SER A 62 -6.41 -6.50 3.72
N ILE A 63 -6.93 -6.75 2.52
CA ILE A 63 -6.78 -5.91 1.34
C ILE A 63 -7.35 -4.51 1.59
N ILE A 64 -8.63 -4.42 1.97
CA ILE A 64 -9.31 -3.14 2.20
C ILE A 64 -8.70 -2.41 3.41
N LYS A 65 -8.32 -3.13 4.47
CA LYS A 65 -7.63 -2.54 5.63
C LYS A 65 -6.27 -1.93 5.23
N ARG A 66 -5.50 -2.56 4.36
CA ARG A 66 -4.25 -1.99 3.86
C ARG A 66 -4.50 -0.70 3.07
N ARG A 67 -5.56 -0.64 2.27
CA ARG A 67 -5.96 0.60 1.57
C ARG A 67 -6.43 1.68 2.53
N GLN A 68 -7.11 1.31 3.61
CA GLN A 68 -7.44 2.24 4.69
C GLN A 68 -6.16 2.83 5.32
N ALA A 69 -5.17 2.01 5.61
CA ALA A 69 -3.89 2.48 6.13
C ALA A 69 -3.17 3.42 5.14
N GLN A 70 -3.18 3.11 3.85
CA GLN A 70 -2.63 3.96 2.81
C GLN A 70 -3.35 5.32 2.76
N TYR A 71 -4.67 5.32 2.79
CA TYR A 71 -5.49 6.54 2.86
C TYR A 71 -5.14 7.38 4.10
N LEU A 72 -5.10 6.76 5.29
CA LEU A 72 -4.78 7.45 6.54
C LEU A 72 -3.37 8.06 6.50
N SER A 73 -2.39 7.33 5.96
CA SER A 73 -1.03 7.82 5.77
C SER A 73 -0.98 9.02 4.82
N SER A 74 -1.74 8.99 3.72
CA SER A 74 -1.82 10.12 2.78
C SER A 74 -2.44 11.37 3.39
N GLN A 75 -3.28 11.20 4.42
CA GLN A 75 -3.89 12.28 5.19
C GLN A 75 -3.08 12.66 6.45
N HIS A 76 -1.85 12.14 6.58
CA HIS A 76 -0.95 12.36 7.72
C HIS A 76 -1.41 11.76 9.06
N TYR A 77 -2.38 10.85 9.04
CA TYR A 77 -2.80 10.06 10.22
C TYR A 77 -1.92 8.81 10.37
N THR A 78 -0.62 9.04 10.59
CA THR A 78 0.39 7.96 10.56
C THR A 78 0.25 6.95 11.69
N TYR A 79 -0.12 7.39 12.90
CA TYR A 79 -0.33 6.48 14.03
C TYR A 79 -1.53 5.57 13.82
N GLU A 80 -2.64 6.12 13.32
CA GLU A 80 -3.84 5.37 12.99
C GLU A 80 -3.57 4.38 11.86
N ALA A 81 -2.79 4.78 10.87
CA ALA A 81 -2.35 3.89 9.79
C ALA A 81 -1.54 2.70 10.33
N LEU A 82 -0.60 2.93 11.24
CA LEU A 82 0.16 1.87 11.89
C LEU A 82 -0.71 0.91 12.69
N GLN A 83 -1.71 1.42 13.41
CA GLN A 83 -2.66 0.57 14.14
C GLN A 83 -3.43 -0.35 13.20
N ILE A 84 -3.91 0.15 12.06
CA ILE A 84 -4.58 -0.66 11.05
C ILE A 84 -3.63 -1.73 10.48
N LEU A 85 -2.38 -1.39 10.18
CA LEU A 85 -1.40 -2.36 9.69
C LEU A 85 -1.07 -3.44 10.73
N ASN A 86 -1.07 -3.11 12.02
CA ASN A 86 -0.92 -4.10 13.10
C ASN A 86 -2.12 -5.05 13.17
N GLU A 87 -3.34 -4.58 12.89
CA GLU A 87 -4.51 -5.44 12.74
C GLU A 87 -4.37 -6.37 11.53
N VAL A 88 -3.89 -5.86 10.40
CA VAL A 88 -3.63 -6.66 9.19
C VAL A 88 -2.64 -7.78 9.47
N GLU A 89 -1.57 -7.53 10.22
CA GLU A 89 -0.58 -8.55 10.59
C GLU A 89 -1.17 -9.71 11.40
N ARG A 90 -2.20 -9.45 12.22
CA ARG A 90 -2.91 -10.49 12.95
C ARG A 90 -3.79 -11.36 12.05
N ILE A 91 -4.32 -10.78 10.97
CA ILE A 91 -5.16 -11.48 10.00
C ILE A 91 -4.30 -12.26 9.02
N GLU A 92 -3.27 -11.64 8.50
CA GLU A 92 -2.41 -12.17 7.44
C GLU A 92 -0.94 -11.89 7.75
N ARG A 93 -0.25 -12.91 8.25
CA ARG A 93 1.19 -12.84 8.50
C ARG A 93 1.97 -13.02 7.20
N ASN A 94 3.23 -12.60 7.19
CA ASN A 94 4.14 -12.73 6.05
C ASN A 94 3.61 -12.05 4.78
N ASN A 95 3.06 -10.85 4.93
CA ASN A 95 2.55 -10.04 3.83
C ASN A 95 3.61 -9.01 3.40
N PHE A 96 4.08 -9.12 2.15
CA PHE A 96 5.07 -8.20 1.58
C PHE A 96 4.62 -6.74 1.65
N GLU A 97 3.41 -6.46 1.20
CA GLU A 97 2.86 -5.10 1.14
C GLU A 97 2.70 -4.47 2.53
N LEU A 98 2.38 -5.29 3.55
CA LEU A 98 2.31 -4.85 4.94
C LEU A 98 3.65 -4.28 5.42
N TYR A 99 4.74 -5.01 5.20
CA TYR A 99 6.06 -4.58 5.63
C TYR A 99 6.55 -3.36 4.84
N MET A 100 6.29 -3.31 3.54
CA MET A 100 6.63 -2.14 2.71
C MET A 100 5.85 -0.90 3.17
N ALA A 101 4.53 -1.01 3.33
CA ALA A 101 3.69 0.09 3.79
C ALA A 101 4.13 0.61 5.16
N ARG A 102 4.40 -0.28 6.10
CA ARG A 102 4.86 0.07 7.45
C ARG A 102 6.25 0.73 7.43
N GLY A 103 7.14 0.22 6.59
CA GLY A 103 8.46 0.83 6.37
C GLY A 103 8.36 2.27 5.87
N PHE A 104 7.53 2.53 4.86
CA PHE A 104 7.31 3.89 4.35
C PHE A 104 6.68 4.83 5.37
N ILE A 105 5.74 4.35 6.18
CA ILE A 105 5.15 5.16 7.25
C ILE A 105 6.18 5.53 8.29
N TYR A 106 7.01 4.60 8.76
CA TYR A 106 8.09 4.89 9.69
C TYR A 106 9.12 5.87 9.10
N SER A 107 9.45 5.73 7.81
CA SER A 107 10.30 6.68 7.11
C SER A 107 9.72 8.11 7.12
N GLN A 108 8.41 8.25 6.82
CA GLN A 108 7.72 9.55 6.91
C GLN A 108 7.76 10.16 8.31
N MET A 109 7.76 9.33 9.34
CA MET A 109 7.83 9.77 10.73
C MET A 109 9.26 10.11 11.18
N GLY A 110 10.27 9.90 10.33
CA GLY A 110 11.68 10.06 10.67
C GLY A 110 12.21 8.95 11.58
N LEU A 111 11.55 7.80 11.61
CA LEU A 111 11.93 6.62 12.40
C LEU A 111 12.66 5.61 11.52
N GLY A 112 13.87 5.99 11.09
CA GLY A 112 14.66 5.26 10.09
C GLY A 112 15.01 3.83 10.49
N GLU A 113 15.32 3.57 11.76
CA GLU A 113 15.64 2.22 12.23
C GLU A 113 14.45 1.27 12.07
N GLN A 114 13.26 1.72 12.43
CA GLN A 114 12.02 0.96 12.26
C GLN A 114 11.66 0.77 10.78
N ALA A 115 11.89 1.79 9.95
CA ALA A 115 11.70 1.69 8.52
C ALA A 115 12.61 0.60 7.91
N ILE A 116 13.90 0.64 8.24
CA ILE A 116 14.90 -0.34 7.79
C ILE A 116 14.51 -1.76 8.22
N GLU A 117 14.11 -1.96 9.47
CA GLU A 117 13.67 -3.27 9.97
C GLU A 117 12.50 -3.82 9.15
N ASN A 118 11.49 -3.01 8.86
CA ASN A 118 10.33 -3.44 8.06
C ASN A 118 10.72 -3.74 6.62
N PHE A 119 11.54 -2.93 5.97
CA PHE A 119 12.03 -3.22 4.63
C PHE A 119 12.86 -4.51 4.57
N LYS A 120 13.69 -4.78 5.58
CA LYS A 120 14.42 -6.05 5.68
C LYS A 120 13.50 -7.25 5.84
N ASN A 121 12.43 -7.12 6.60
CA ASN A 121 11.41 -8.17 6.74
C ASN A 121 10.65 -8.43 5.42
N ALA A 122 10.58 -7.45 4.53
CA ALA A 122 9.98 -7.61 3.23
C ALA A 122 10.83 -8.39 2.23
N ILE A 123 12.17 -8.41 2.38
CA ILE A 123 13.09 -9.05 1.42
C ILE A 123 12.72 -10.50 1.11
N PRO A 124 12.54 -11.41 2.12
CA PRO A 124 12.24 -12.81 1.84
C PRO A 124 10.87 -13.03 1.21
N LEU A 125 9.98 -12.05 1.28
CA LEU A 125 8.61 -12.11 0.74
C LEU A 125 8.47 -11.46 -0.64
N ALA A 126 9.52 -10.77 -1.10
CA ALA A 126 9.49 -10.02 -2.34
C ALA A 126 9.57 -10.93 -3.56
N GLU A 127 8.67 -10.75 -4.50
CA GLU A 127 8.78 -11.31 -5.85
C GLU A 127 9.88 -10.60 -6.65
N HIS A 128 9.93 -9.27 -6.52
CA HIS A 128 10.96 -8.40 -7.11
C HIS A 128 11.74 -7.70 -5.99
N LYS A 129 12.95 -8.19 -5.71
CA LYS A 129 13.77 -7.70 -4.59
C LYS A 129 14.38 -6.32 -4.84
N ASP A 130 14.52 -5.92 -6.10
CA ASP A 130 15.07 -4.61 -6.47
C ASP A 130 14.29 -3.45 -5.84
N GLU A 131 12.97 -3.54 -5.79
CA GLU A 131 12.11 -2.54 -5.15
C GLU A 131 12.47 -2.35 -3.67
N VAL A 132 12.63 -3.46 -2.93
CA VAL A 132 12.98 -3.41 -1.51
C VAL A 132 14.40 -2.87 -1.31
N TYR A 133 15.34 -3.28 -2.16
CA TYR A 133 16.72 -2.82 -2.08
C TYR A 133 16.83 -1.32 -2.38
N VAL A 134 16.03 -0.77 -3.31
CA VAL A 134 15.96 0.68 -3.54
C VAL A 134 15.42 1.38 -2.29
N ALA A 135 14.32 0.89 -1.71
CA ALA A 135 13.75 1.47 -0.49
C ALA A 135 14.76 1.49 0.66
N LEU A 136 15.50 0.39 0.87
CA LEU A 136 16.57 0.31 1.87
C LEU A 136 17.71 1.29 1.58
N GLY A 137 18.16 1.36 0.33
CA GLY A 137 19.22 2.28 -0.08
C GLY A 137 18.84 3.73 0.18
N VAL A 138 17.63 4.13 -0.18
CA VAL A 138 17.13 5.48 0.09
C VAL A 138 17.05 5.77 1.59
N GLU A 139 16.55 4.81 2.39
CA GLU A 139 16.45 5.00 3.83
C GLU A 139 17.82 5.13 4.50
N PHE A 140 18.80 4.33 4.10
CA PHE A 140 20.17 4.47 4.59
C PHE A 140 20.81 5.81 4.20
N LEU A 141 20.45 6.38 3.02
CA LEU A 141 20.87 7.74 2.67
C LEU A 141 20.23 8.77 3.60
N ASN A 142 18.96 8.63 3.92
CA ASN A 142 18.28 9.52 4.87
C ASN A 142 18.90 9.48 6.27
N GLU A 143 19.48 8.34 6.66
CA GLU A 143 20.18 8.14 7.93
C GLU A 143 21.69 8.49 7.86
N ASP A 144 22.15 9.12 6.78
CA ASP A 144 23.57 9.46 6.53
C ASP A 144 24.53 8.24 6.54
N LYS A 145 24.02 7.06 6.21
CA LYS A 145 24.77 5.79 6.14
C LYS A 145 25.10 5.44 4.69
N ALA A 146 26.03 6.18 4.11
CA ALA A 146 26.36 6.08 2.69
C ALA A 146 26.87 4.69 2.25
N ASP A 147 27.66 4.01 3.07
CA ASP A 147 28.21 2.69 2.74
C ASP A 147 27.11 1.62 2.67
N ASP A 148 26.22 1.61 3.65
CA ASP A 148 25.05 0.73 3.64
C ASP A 148 24.09 1.03 2.48
N ALA A 149 23.87 2.31 2.21
CA ALA A 149 23.08 2.75 1.05
C ALA A 149 23.66 2.20 -0.26
N LEU A 150 24.96 2.37 -0.48
CA LEU A 150 25.64 1.89 -1.67
C LEU A 150 25.55 0.35 -1.81
N TYR A 151 25.67 -0.36 -0.71
CA TYR A 151 25.53 -1.83 -0.67
C TYR A 151 24.16 -2.27 -1.22
N TYR A 152 23.06 -1.66 -0.74
CA TYR A 152 21.72 -2.04 -1.17
C TYR A 152 21.38 -1.53 -2.57
N LEU A 153 21.82 -0.34 -2.95
CA LEU A 153 21.62 0.19 -4.31
C LEU A 153 22.33 -0.65 -5.37
N LYS A 154 23.53 -1.14 -5.06
CA LYS A 154 24.22 -2.11 -5.93
C LYS A 154 23.46 -3.43 -6.06
N LYS A 155 22.87 -3.91 -4.96
CA LYS A 155 22.00 -5.09 -5.00
C LYS A 155 20.75 -4.87 -5.85
N ALA A 156 20.16 -3.68 -5.81
CA ALA A 156 19.01 -3.34 -6.63
C ALA A 156 19.36 -3.41 -8.14
N ILE A 157 20.49 -2.85 -8.53
CA ILE A 157 20.96 -2.88 -9.92
C ILE A 157 21.21 -4.33 -10.39
N ARG A 158 21.79 -5.18 -9.54
CA ARG A 158 22.03 -6.59 -9.86
C ARG A 158 20.75 -7.40 -10.00
N ALA A 159 19.75 -7.09 -9.16
CA ALA A 159 18.45 -7.75 -9.20
C ALA A 159 17.62 -7.31 -10.43
N ASN A 160 17.77 -6.07 -10.86
CA ASN A 160 17.13 -5.52 -12.05
C ASN A 160 18.06 -4.54 -12.76
N PRO A 161 18.85 -4.99 -13.76
CA PRO A 161 19.79 -4.13 -14.49
C PRO A 161 19.14 -2.95 -15.23
N LYS A 162 17.80 -2.97 -15.43
CA LYS A 162 17.05 -1.89 -16.06
C LYS A 162 16.59 -0.83 -15.06
N ASN A 163 16.84 -1.01 -13.77
CA ASN A 163 16.48 -0.06 -12.73
C ASN A 163 17.49 1.09 -12.69
N GLU A 164 17.22 2.14 -13.46
CA GLU A 164 18.08 3.31 -13.59
C GLU A 164 18.05 4.23 -12.36
N VAL A 165 17.11 3.99 -11.43
CA VAL A 165 16.96 4.78 -10.19
C VAL A 165 18.02 4.41 -9.15
N ALA A 166 18.53 3.22 -9.21
CA ALA A 166 19.59 2.71 -8.38
C ALA A 166 20.96 3.05 -8.97
#